data_8fa6d63ad0754bc5f52cf281e0e8ad2d
#
_entry.id   8fa6d63ad0754bc5f52cf281e0e8ad2d
#
_cell.length_a   1.000
_cell.length_b   1.000
_cell.length_c   1.000
_cell.angle_alpha   90.00
_cell.angle_beta   90.00
_cell.angle_gamma   90.00
#
_symmetry.space_group_name_H-M   'P 1'
#
loop_
_entity.id
_entity.type
_entity.pdbx_description
1 polymer ?
#
loop_
_entity_poly.entity_id
_entity_poly.type
_entity_poly.pdbx_seq_one_letter_code
_entity_poly.pdbx_strand_id
1 'polypeptide(L)'
;MITVSRLLETKPEAVWTIRQDAMAYEALRVMDDKDIGALLVLNDAGELTGIFSERDYARKVILKGKSSKETPVSELMSQVVYSVNPGHTINDCMAIMTTGRVRHLPVKVDGRLIGVVSIGDVVNAIISDQKTTIKDLENYITGGIYVEENVQAA
;
A
#
# COMPACT_ATOMS: atom_id res chain seq x y z
N MET A 1 10.54 -0.82 -16.10
CA MET A 1 9.98 -1.51 -14.92
C MET A 1 9.86 -0.52 -13.77
N ILE A 2 8.70 -0.43 -13.15
CA ILE A 2 8.45 0.55 -12.08
C ILE A 2 9.03 0.03 -10.76
N THR A 3 9.78 0.89 -10.07
CA THR A 3 10.31 0.59 -8.73
C THR A 3 9.40 1.16 -7.65
N VAL A 4 9.54 0.66 -6.43
CA VAL A 4 8.87 1.20 -5.25
C VAL A 4 9.21 2.68 -5.06
N SER A 5 10.47 3.06 -5.28
CA SER A 5 10.89 4.47 -5.23
C SER A 5 10.04 5.35 -6.13
N ARG A 6 9.86 4.94 -7.37
CA ARG A 6 9.06 5.67 -8.34
C ARG A 6 7.58 5.75 -7.95
N LEU A 7 7.05 4.65 -7.45
CA LEU A 7 5.66 4.59 -7.00
C LEU A 7 5.42 5.57 -5.85
N LEU A 8 6.34 5.65 -4.90
CA LEU A 8 6.22 6.58 -3.77
C LEU A 8 6.25 8.05 -4.20
N GLU A 9 6.94 8.37 -5.29
CA GLU A 9 6.97 9.74 -5.84
C GLU A 9 5.59 10.18 -6.35
N THR A 10 4.76 9.26 -6.81
CA THR A 10 3.44 9.55 -7.37
C THR A 10 2.32 9.47 -6.35
N LYS A 11 2.64 9.03 -5.15
CA LYS A 11 1.69 8.79 -4.07
C LYS A 11 1.74 9.96 -3.07
N PRO A 12 0.59 10.39 -2.50
CA PRO A 12 0.61 11.36 -1.40
C PRO A 12 1.47 10.84 -0.25
N GLU A 13 2.32 11.69 0.30
CA GLU A 13 3.38 11.33 1.27
C GLU A 13 2.89 10.97 2.67
N ALA A 14 1.65 10.61 2.87
CA ALA A 14 1.15 10.32 4.21
C ALA A 14 1.30 8.83 4.54
N VAL A 15 2.17 8.54 5.50
CA VAL A 15 2.19 7.23 6.16
C VAL A 15 1.37 7.37 7.43
N TRP A 16 0.21 6.73 7.46
CA TRP A 16 -0.67 6.79 8.61
C TRP A 16 -0.35 5.68 9.60
N THR A 17 -0.11 6.06 10.83
CA THR A 17 0.29 5.15 11.91
C THR A 17 -0.65 5.30 13.10
N ILE A 18 -0.63 4.31 13.99
CA ILE A 18 -1.34 4.33 15.26
C ILE A 18 -0.42 3.75 16.34
N ARG A 19 -0.56 4.22 17.55
CA ARG A 19 0.18 3.66 18.68
C ARG A 19 -0.42 2.31 19.07
N GLN A 20 0.43 1.40 19.51
CA GLN A 20 -0.01 0.06 19.88
C GLN A 20 -0.95 0.06 21.09
N ASP A 21 -0.88 1.06 21.94
CA ASP A 21 -1.74 1.20 23.12
C ASP A 21 -3.06 1.94 22.84
N ALA A 22 -3.25 2.45 21.63
CA ALA A 22 -4.53 3.03 21.20
C ALA A 22 -5.61 1.94 21.12
N MET A 23 -6.85 2.31 21.39
CA MET A 23 -7.96 1.37 21.29
C MET A 23 -8.39 1.16 19.83
N ALA A 24 -8.97 0.00 19.56
CA ALA A 24 -9.46 -0.34 18.22
C ALA A 24 -10.39 0.73 17.65
N TYR A 25 -11.24 1.31 18.50
CA TYR A 25 -12.16 2.38 18.10
C TYR A 25 -11.42 3.60 17.55
N GLU A 26 -10.34 4.02 18.20
CA GLU A 26 -9.51 5.14 17.72
C GLU A 26 -8.88 4.84 16.37
N ALA A 27 -8.40 3.62 16.20
CA ALA A 27 -7.82 3.18 14.93
C ALA A 27 -8.86 3.23 13.81
N LEU A 28 -10.07 2.76 14.07
CA LEU A 28 -11.17 2.83 13.09
C LEU A 28 -11.53 4.27 12.72
N ARG A 29 -11.52 5.17 13.69
CA ARG A 29 -11.78 6.59 13.42
C ARG A 29 -10.73 7.18 12.49
N VAL A 30 -9.46 6.86 12.70
CA VAL A 30 -8.38 7.31 11.81
C VAL A 30 -8.57 6.73 10.41
N MET A 31 -8.88 5.45 10.30
CA MET A 31 -9.13 4.81 9.00
C MET A 31 -10.29 5.48 8.25
N ASP A 32 -11.37 5.76 8.96
CA ASP A 32 -12.54 6.43 8.39
C ASP A 32 -12.20 7.86 7.95
N ASP A 33 -11.54 8.62 8.82
CA ASP A 33 -11.15 10.00 8.57
C ASP A 33 -10.19 10.14 7.38
N LYS A 34 -9.28 9.20 7.22
CA LYS A 34 -8.26 9.21 6.15
C LYS A 34 -8.64 8.36 4.94
N ASP A 35 -9.77 7.69 4.99
CA ASP A 35 -10.25 6.81 3.92
C ASP A 35 -9.21 5.73 3.55
N ILE A 36 -8.70 5.05 4.57
CA ILE A 36 -7.72 3.98 4.42
C ILE A 36 -8.20 2.73 5.15
N GLY A 37 -7.74 1.56 4.69
CA GLY A 37 -8.17 0.26 5.23
C GLY A 37 -7.20 -0.37 6.22
N ALA A 38 -6.06 0.25 6.49
CA ALA A 38 -5.07 -0.27 7.41
C ALA A 38 -4.18 0.83 7.97
N LEU A 39 -3.65 0.59 9.18
CA LEU A 39 -2.70 1.47 9.86
C LEU A 39 -1.47 0.67 10.27
N LEU A 40 -0.31 1.25 10.12
CA LEU A 40 0.91 0.71 10.70
C LEU A 40 0.92 1.02 12.19
N VAL A 41 1.32 0.04 12.99
CA VAL A 41 1.31 0.14 14.44
C VAL A 41 2.72 0.36 14.95
N LEU A 42 2.89 1.39 15.78
CA LEU A 42 4.17 1.75 16.37
C LEU A 42 4.14 1.53 17.88
N ASN A 43 5.30 1.14 18.43
CA ASN A 43 5.48 1.10 19.88
C ASN A 43 5.87 2.48 20.42
N ASP A 44 6.14 2.57 21.72
CA ASP A 44 6.52 3.84 22.38
C ASP A 44 7.84 4.41 21.86
N ALA A 45 8.72 3.56 21.36
CA ALA A 45 9.98 3.97 20.76
C ALA A 45 9.85 4.42 19.30
N GLY A 46 8.64 4.37 18.75
CA GLY A 46 8.39 4.71 17.34
C GLY A 46 8.75 3.61 16.36
N GLU A 47 8.99 2.40 16.83
CA GLU A 47 9.33 1.27 15.98
C GLU A 47 8.06 0.57 15.48
N LEU A 48 8.11 0.07 14.24
CA LEU A 48 7.02 -0.67 13.63
C LEU A 48 6.86 -2.04 14.31
N THR A 49 5.69 -2.28 14.92
CA THR A 49 5.40 -3.52 15.63
C THR A 49 4.32 -4.36 14.97
N GLY A 50 3.53 -3.80 14.09
CA GLY A 50 2.47 -4.55 13.43
C GLY A 50 1.70 -3.72 12.44
N ILE A 51 0.63 -4.32 11.93
CA ILE A 51 -0.35 -3.66 11.07
C ILE A 51 -1.74 -4.02 11.57
N PHE A 52 -2.63 -3.04 11.61
CA PHE A 52 -4.02 -3.22 11.99
C PHE A 52 -4.93 -2.79 10.85
N SER A 53 -5.78 -3.72 10.39
CA SER A 53 -6.66 -3.51 9.24
C SER A 53 -8.13 -3.63 9.63
N GLU A 54 -9.01 -3.14 8.75
CA GLU A 54 -10.45 -3.36 8.88
C GLU A 54 -10.78 -4.86 8.94
N ARG A 55 -10.02 -5.68 8.24
CA ARG A 55 -10.17 -7.13 8.26
C ARG A 55 -9.83 -7.71 9.64
N ASP A 56 -8.76 -7.23 10.27
CA ASP A 56 -8.42 -7.59 11.66
C ASP A 56 -9.55 -7.21 12.60
N TYR A 57 -10.10 -6.01 12.43
CA TYR A 57 -11.24 -5.56 13.23
C TYR A 57 -12.44 -6.50 13.11
N ALA A 58 -12.84 -6.80 11.87
CA ALA A 58 -13.99 -7.68 11.64
C ALA A 58 -13.78 -9.07 12.25
N ARG A 59 -12.61 -9.64 12.09
CA ARG A 59 -12.31 -11.01 12.54
C ARG A 59 -12.00 -11.12 14.01
N LYS A 60 -11.32 -10.15 14.58
CA LYS A 60 -10.78 -10.23 15.94
C LYS A 60 -11.56 -9.42 16.97
N VAL A 61 -12.37 -8.47 16.54
CA VAL A 61 -13.21 -7.66 17.44
C VAL A 61 -14.68 -8.07 17.31
N ILE A 62 -15.29 -7.80 16.17
CA ILE A 62 -16.73 -8.04 15.97
C ILE A 62 -17.07 -9.53 16.12
N LEU A 63 -16.36 -10.39 15.39
CA LEU A 63 -16.67 -11.83 15.42
C LEU A 63 -16.29 -12.51 16.73
N LYS A 64 -15.39 -11.92 17.52
CA LYS A 64 -14.98 -12.43 18.82
C LYS A 64 -15.74 -11.80 20.00
N GLY A 65 -16.67 -10.89 19.71
CA GLY A 65 -17.46 -10.23 20.76
C GLY A 65 -16.66 -9.28 21.65
N LYS A 66 -15.52 -8.77 21.18
CA LYS A 66 -14.69 -7.84 21.94
C LYS A 66 -15.20 -6.42 21.83
N SER A 67 -14.88 -5.58 22.82
CA SER A 67 -15.24 -4.17 22.82
C SER A 67 -14.20 -3.35 22.07
N SER A 68 -14.65 -2.60 21.07
CA SER A 68 -13.77 -1.70 20.30
C SER A 68 -13.14 -0.61 21.15
N LYS A 69 -13.85 -0.18 22.21
CA LYS A 69 -13.39 0.90 23.07
C LYS A 69 -12.49 0.46 24.20
N GLU A 70 -12.41 -0.85 24.46
CA GLU A 70 -11.66 -1.42 25.57
C GLU A 70 -10.52 -2.34 25.13
N THR A 71 -10.41 -2.62 23.82
CA THR A 71 -9.38 -3.53 23.31
C THR A 71 -8.29 -2.72 22.59
N PRO A 72 -7.04 -2.79 23.08
CA PRO A 72 -5.94 -2.08 22.45
C PRO A 72 -5.53 -2.73 21.12
N VAL A 73 -5.02 -1.92 20.22
CA VAL A 73 -4.56 -2.35 18.90
C VAL A 73 -3.49 -3.44 19.00
N SER A 74 -2.63 -3.37 20.03
CA SER A 74 -1.58 -4.37 20.25
C SER A 74 -2.08 -5.80 20.35
N GLU A 75 -3.31 -6.00 20.85
CA GLU A 75 -3.91 -7.32 20.94
C GLU A 75 -4.51 -7.82 19.62
N LEU A 76 -4.73 -6.90 18.70
CA LEU A 76 -5.50 -7.17 17.48
C LEU A 76 -4.66 -7.12 16.21
N MET A 77 -3.55 -6.41 16.23
CA MET A 77 -2.67 -6.23 15.08
C MET A 77 -2.11 -7.56 14.58
N SER A 78 -1.86 -7.60 13.28
CA SER A 78 -1.12 -8.68 12.65
C SER A 78 0.36 -8.33 12.64
N GLN A 79 1.21 -9.37 12.70
CA GLN A 79 2.65 -9.19 12.65
C GLN A 79 3.09 -8.74 11.25
N VAL A 80 4.00 -7.78 11.17
CA VAL A 80 4.61 -7.40 9.91
C VAL A 80 5.78 -8.35 9.63
N VAL A 81 5.56 -9.28 8.71
CA VAL A 81 6.56 -10.28 8.32
C VAL A 81 7.31 -9.83 7.06
N TYR A 82 6.66 -9.06 6.20
CA TYR A 82 7.19 -8.65 4.91
C TYR A 82 7.34 -7.14 4.83
N SER A 83 8.45 -6.69 4.30
CA SER A 83 8.69 -5.30 3.95
C SER A 83 9.50 -5.24 2.66
N VAL A 84 9.51 -4.06 2.04
CA VAL A 84 10.29 -3.82 0.83
C VAL A 84 11.15 -2.57 1.03
N ASN A 85 12.14 -2.41 0.18
CA ASN A 85 12.93 -1.18 0.09
C ASN A 85 12.63 -0.46 -1.23
N PRO A 86 13.08 0.79 -1.40
CA PRO A 86 12.81 1.55 -2.62
C PRO A 86 13.33 0.92 -3.91
N GLY A 87 14.33 0.05 -3.82
CA GLY A 87 14.92 -0.63 -4.98
C GLY A 87 14.11 -1.83 -5.48
N HIS A 88 13.17 -2.33 -4.70
CA HIS A 88 12.27 -3.38 -5.16
C HIS A 88 11.38 -2.90 -6.29
N THR A 89 11.00 -3.83 -7.17
CA THR A 89 10.08 -3.53 -8.28
C THR A 89 8.64 -3.79 -7.88
N ILE A 90 7.71 -3.27 -8.68
CA ILE A 90 6.28 -3.56 -8.52
C ILE A 90 6.02 -5.07 -8.64
N ASN A 91 6.74 -5.75 -9.54
CA ASN A 91 6.63 -7.21 -9.66
C ASN A 91 7.09 -7.93 -8.40
N ASP A 92 8.14 -7.45 -7.75
CA ASP A 92 8.58 -7.97 -6.45
C ASP A 92 7.48 -7.83 -5.40
N CYS A 93 6.84 -6.65 -5.34
CA CYS A 93 5.75 -6.39 -4.42
C CYS A 93 4.57 -7.34 -4.66
N MET A 94 4.21 -7.54 -5.92
CA MET A 94 3.11 -8.44 -6.30
C MET A 94 3.41 -9.87 -5.88
N ALA A 95 4.64 -10.34 -6.10
CA ALA A 95 5.06 -11.67 -5.70
C ALA A 95 5.01 -11.86 -4.18
N ILE A 96 5.49 -10.88 -3.42
CA ILE A 96 5.45 -10.91 -1.95
C ILE A 96 4.01 -10.89 -1.44
N MET A 97 3.18 -10.02 -1.98
CA MET A 97 1.77 -9.93 -1.60
C MET A 97 1.02 -11.23 -1.87
N THR A 98 1.28 -11.86 -3.01
CA THR A 98 0.65 -13.11 -3.41
C THR A 98 1.11 -14.26 -2.51
N THR A 99 2.41 -14.40 -2.31
CA THR A 99 2.98 -15.47 -1.49
C THR A 99 2.61 -15.30 -0.01
N GLY A 100 2.73 -14.10 0.51
CA GLY A 100 2.46 -13.79 1.91
C GLY A 100 0.99 -13.55 2.21
N ARG A 101 0.14 -13.45 1.21
CA ARG A 101 -1.28 -13.10 1.34
C ARG A 101 -1.49 -11.81 2.13
N VAL A 102 -0.65 -10.83 1.84
CA VAL A 102 -0.70 -9.50 2.46
C VAL A 102 -1.07 -8.48 1.41
N ARG A 103 -1.75 -7.41 1.82
CA ARG A 103 -2.24 -6.35 0.94
C ARG A 103 -1.52 -5.03 1.11
N HIS A 104 -0.64 -4.96 2.09
CA HIS A 104 0.13 -3.76 2.40
C HIS A 104 1.56 -4.18 2.72
N LEU A 105 2.51 -3.46 2.14
CA LEU A 105 3.93 -3.68 2.38
C LEU A 105 4.55 -2.39 2.91
N PRO A 106 5.06 -2.40 4.14
CA PRO A 106 5.88 -1.28 4.62
C PRO A 106 7.13 -1.14 3.77
N VAL A 107 7.51 0.10 3.50
CA VAL A 107 8.75 0.43 2.79
C VAL A 107 9.74 0.97 3.81
N LYS A 108 10.89 0.35 3.88
CA LYS A 108 11.94 0.70 4.86
C LYS A 108 13.26 0.99 4.17
N VAL A 109 13.99 1.94 4.74
CA VAL A 109 15.39 2.23 4.42
C VAL A 109 16.17 2.26 5.73
N ASP A 110 17.19 1.42 5.83
CA ASP A 110 18.02 1.31 7.04
C ASP A 110 17.20 1.14 8.33
N GLY A 111 16.17 0.30 8.26
CA GLY A 111 15.28 0.05 9.39
C GLY A 111 14.21 1.11 9.63
N ARG A 112 14.23 2.21 8.89
CA ARG A 112 13.25 3.29 9.01
C ARG A 112 12.10 3.12 8.06
N LEU A 113 10.90 3.29 8.56
CA LEU A 113 9.69 3.30 7.77
C LEU A 113 9.60 4.61 6.97
N ILE A 114 9.51 4.50 5.64
CA ILE A 114 9.40 5.66 4.76
C ILE A 114 8.11 5.70 3.95
N GLY A 115 7.37 4.61 3.90
CA GLY A 115 6.13 4.56 3.14
C GLY A 115 5.42 3.24 3.28
N VAL A 116 4.32 3.11 2.56
CA VAL A 116 3.51 1.89 2.48
C VAL A 116 3.08 1.70 1.03
N VAL A 117 3.18 0.48 0.55
CA VAL A 117 2.67 0.09 -0.76
C VAL A 117 1.45 -0.79 -0.54
N SER A 118 0.30 -0.37 -1.05
CA SER A 118 -0.92 -1.18 -1.01
C SER A 118 -1.09 -1.98 -2.29
N ILE A 119 -1.95 -3.00 -2.24
CA ILE A 119 -2.28 -3.78 -3.46
C ILE A 119 -2.92 -2.88 -4.53
N GLY A 120 -3.70 -1.88 -4.13
CA GLY A 120 -4.26 -0.90 -5.05
C GLY A 120 -3.18 -0.10 -5.76
N ASP A 121 -2.13 0.31 -5.05
CA ASP A 121 -0.99 1.01 -5.64
C ASP A 121 -0.30 0.16 -6.69
N VAL A 122 -0.10 -1.12 -6.40
CA VAL A 122 0.55 -2.07 -7.31
C VAL A 122 -0.30 -2.28 -8.58
N VAL A 123 -1.59 -2.48 -8.41
CA VAL A 123 -2.52 -2.67 -9.54
C VAL A 123 -2.54 -1.43 -10.43
N ASN A 124 -2.65 -0.25 -9.85
CA ASN A 124 -2.65 1.01 -10.59
C ASN A 124 -1.34 1.23 -11.34
N ALA A 125 -0.21 0.90 -10.73
CA ALA A 125 1.09 1.02 -11.36
C ALA A 125 1.24 0.07 -12.56
N ILE A 126 0.76 -1.15 -12.44
CA ILE A 126 0.78 -2.15 -13.53
C ILE A 126 -0.09 -1.69 -14.69
N ILE A 127 -1.31 -1.22 -14.42
CA ILE A 127 -2.22 -0.71 -15.46
C ILE A 127 -1.59 0.47 -16.20
N SER A 128 -1.01 1.40 -15.47
CA SER A 128 -0.35 2.57 -16.04
C SER A 128 0.85 2.19 -16.91
N ASP A 129 1.66 1.25 -16.46
CA ASP A 129 2.81 0.74 -17.21
C ASP A 129 2.38 0.05 -18.50
N GLN A 130 1.34 -0.78 -18.45
CA GLN A 130 0.78 -1.44 -19.62
C GLN A 130 0.22 -0.47 -20.63
N LYS A 131 -0.48 0.58 -20.20
CA LYS A 131 -1.00 1.62 -21.10
C LYS A 131 0.13 2.34 -21.82
N THR A 132 1.20 2.67 -21.14
CA THR A 132 2.38 3.28 -21.74
C THR A 132 3.02 2.35 -22.77
N THR A 133 3.19 1.08 -22.44
CA THR A 133 3.75 0.08 -23.34
C THR A 133 2.91 -0.08 -24.60
N ILE A 134 1.59 -0.14 -24.47
CA ILE A 134 0.68 -0.24 -25.61
C ILE A 134 0.82 0.99 -26.51
N LYS A 135 0.85 2.16 -25.94
CA LYS A 135 1.01 3.41 -26.68
C LYS A 135 2.34 3.44 -27.44
N ASP A 136 3.42 3.02 -26.80
CA ASP A 136 4.74 2.96 -27.42
C ASP A 136 4.77 1.98 -28.58
N LEU A 137 4.14 0.81 -28.42
CA LEU A 137 4.02 -0.16 -29.50
C LEU A 137 3.18 0.36 -30.68
N GLU A 138 2.08 1.03 -30.39
CA GLU A 138 1.26 1.66 -31.42
C GLU A 138 2.07 2.70 -32.21
N ASN A 139 2.81 3.54 -31.51
CA ASN A 139 3.68 4.54 -32.13
C ASN A 139 4.76 3.90 -33.01
N TYR A 140 5.35 2.81 -32.54
CA TYR A 140 6.33 2.04 -33.30
C TYR A 140 5.73 1.46 -34.60
N ILE A 141 4.57 0.84 -34.49
CA ILE A 141 3.87 0.20 -35.62
C ILE A 141 3.47 1.25 -36.66
N THR A 142 2.98 2.42 -36.22
CA THR A 142 2.55 3.48 -37.13
C THR A 142 3.69 4.34 -37.65
N GLY A 143 4.94 4.12 -37.19
CA GLY A 143 6.10 4.84 -37.64
C GLY A 143 6.18 6.27 -37.18
N GLY A 144 5.54 6.61 -36.05
CA GLY A 144 5.62 7.93 -35.41
C GLY A 144 4.97 9.06 -36.20
N ILE A 145 5.37 9.26 -37.44
CA ILE A 145 4.88 10.32 -38.31
C ILE A 145 3.37 10.16 -38.59
N TYR A 146 2.93 8.97 -38.77
CA TYR A 146 1.50 8.67 -39.04
C TYR A 146 0.60 8.95 -37.86
N VAL A 147 1.13 8.90 -36.67
CA VAL A 147 0.37 9.24 -35.46
C VAL A 147 -0.04 10.71 -35.49
N GLU A 148 0.86 11.60 -35.92
CA GLU A 148 0.56 13.02 -36.03
C GLU A 148 -0.50 13.31 -37.09
N GLU A 149 -0.40 12.66 -38.25
CA GLU A 149 -1.39 12.80 -39.29
C GLU A 149 -2.78 12.33 -38.85
N ASN A 150 -2.85 11.20 -38.15
CA ASN A 150 -4.11 10.70 -37.63
C ASN A 150 -4.71 11.63 -36.58
N VAL A 151 -3.91 12.23 -35.74
CA VAL A 151 -4.36 13.21 -34.77
C VAL A 151 -4.90 14.47 -35.46
N GLN A 152 -4.27 14.90 -36.54
CA GLN A 152 -4.72 16.05 -37.29
C GLN A 152 -6.02 15.79 -38.08
N ALA A 153 -6.21 14.56 -38.51
CA ALA A 153 -7.40 14.17 -39.26
C ALA A 153 -8.64 14.00 -38.37
N ALA A 154 -8.42 13.81 -37.08
CA ALA A 154 -9.50 13.67 -36.11
C ALA A 154 -9.95 15.03 -35.59
#